data_7085b016e5693545a66eb9485a5b2c49
#
_entry.id   7085b016e5693545a66eb9485a5b2c49
#
_cell.length_a   1.000
_cell.length_b   1.000
_cell.length_c   1.000
_cell.angle_alpha   90.00
_cell.angle_beta   90.00
_cell.angle_gamma   90.00
#
_symmetry.space_group_name_H-M   'P 1'
#
loop_
_entity.id
_entity.type
_entity.pdbx_description
1 polymer ?
#
loop_
_entity_poly.entity_id
_entity_poly.type
_entity_poly.pdbx_seq_one_letter_code
_entity_poly.pdbx_strand_id
1 'polypeptide(L)'
;MQTRTWVCCTSLLSLAMLSGCDQGPTAAVAPAQPATESFQDFGNYSVHYNALRTDSLTPDVARSYGIQRSSNRVMLTVTMLRKEGAQSAGKPIDGAVEVSAYNLNGQMKGIEMRRVSEGDAIYYLGEVSISGAEILVFDISATPTGEATPLKVKLQREFFAS
;
A
#
# COMPACT_ATOMS: atom_id res chain seq x y z
N MET A 1 -24.22 54.61 55.09
CA MET A 1 -25.49 55.13 54.49
C MET A 1 -25.95 54.13 53.50
N GLN A 2 -26.92 53.32 53.91
CA GLN A 2 -28.33 53.38 53.48
C GLN A 2 -28.43 53.21 51.99
N THR A 3 -29.23 52.36 51.40
CA THR A 3 -30.52 51.70 51.72
C THR A 3 -30.79 50.72 50.59
N ARG A 4 -31.22 49.47 50.85
CA ARG A 4 -32.61 48.95 50.67
C ARG A 4 -33.11 49.15 49.22
N THR A 5 -33.72 48.27 48.52
CA THR A 5 -34.78 47.31 48.85
C THR A 5 -35.20 46.51 47.59
N TRP A 6 -35.62 45.26 47.75
CA TRP A 6 -36.86 44.58 47.30
C TRP A 6 -37.04 44.29 45.78
N VAL A 7 -37.17 43.09 45.50
CA VAL A 7 -38.32 42.13 45.46
C VAL A 7 -39.01 42.09 44.10
N CYS A 8 -39.09 40.95 43.49
CA CYS A 8 -40.24 40.16 43.07
C CYS A 8 -39.82 39.26 41.89
N CYS A 9 -39.81 37.98 42.18
CA CYS A 9 -40.77 36.98 41.72
C CYS A 9 -41.37 37.22 40.33
N THR A 10 -41.01 36.39 39.38
CA THR A 10 -42.00 35.72 38.54
C THR A 10 -41.39 34.51 37.86
N SER A 11 -41.97 33.38 38.14
CA SER A 11 -41.78 32.10 37.47
C SER A 11 -42.20 32.22 36.01
N LEU A 12 -41.32 31.77 35.10
CA LEU A 12 -41.77 31.35 33.77
C LEU A 12 -41.08 30.02 33.44
N LEU A 13 -41.90 29.03 33.46
CA LEU A 13 -41.73 27.65 33.04
C LEU A 13 -41.49 27.66 31.54
N SER A 14 -40.22 27.49 31.10
CA SER A 14 -39.91 27.29 29.69
C SER A 14 -39.55 25.83 29.45
N LEU A 15 -40.44 25.16 28.79
CA LEU A 15 -40.42 23.81 28.29
C LEU A 15 -39.25 23.69 27.27
N ALA A 16 -38.12 23.11 27.69
CA ALA A 16 -37.04 22.79 26.78
C ALA A 16 -37.39 21.53 26.00
N MET A 17 -37.69 21.72 24.71
CA MET A 17 -37.74 20.65 23.72
C MET A 17 -36.33 20.06 23.56
N LEU A 18 -36.12 18.86 24.08
CA LEU A 18 -34.97 18.05 23.73
C LEU A 18 -35.16 17.54 22.30
N SER A 19 -34.55 18.22 21.34
CA SER A 19 -34.31 17.65 20.01
C SER A 19 -33.19 16.63 20.16
N GLY A 20 -33.55 15.37 20.33
CA GLY A 20 -32.64 14.26 20.22
C GLY A 20 -32.14 14.16 18.77
N CYS A 21 -30.90 14.57 18.51
CA CYS A 21 -30.21 14.13 17.33
C CYS A 21 -29.88 12.64 17.51
N ASP A 22 -30.64 11.83 16.83
CA ASP A 22 -30.33 10.42 16.62
C ASP A 22 -29.09 10.34 15.77
N GLN A 23 -27.92 10.27 16.44
CA GLN A 23 -26.66 9.88 15.81
C GLN A 23 -26.72 8.36 15.65
N GLY A 24 -27.21 7.93 14.48
CA GLY A 24 -27.05 6.56 14.03
C GLY A 24 -25.59 6.13 14.19
N PRO A 25 -25.33 4.84 14.41
CA PRO A 25 -23.98 4.35 14.58
C PRO A 25 -23.15 4.70 13.34
N THR A 26 -22.28 5.70 13.48
CA THR A 26 -21.25 5.97 12.50
C THR A 26 -20.38 4.72 12.47
N ALA A 27 -20.56 3.88 11.45
CA ALA A 27 -19.65 2.78 11.22
C ALA A 27 -18.24 3.39 11.18
N ALA A 28 -17.45 3.08 12.19
CA ALA A 28 -16.05 3.47 12.22
C ALA A 28 -15.42 2.86 10.96
N VAL A 29 -15.16 3.71 9.96
CA VAL A 29 -14.34 3.34 8.81
C VAL A 29 -12.99 2.98 9.41
N ALA A 30 -12.66 1.68 9.39
CA ALA A 30 -11.34 1.23 9.80
C ALA A 30 -10.31 2.05 9.02
N PRO A 31 -9.31 2.65 9.69
CA PRO A 31 -8.29 3.39 8.99
C PRO A 31 -7.67 2.47 7.94
N ALA A 32 -7.68 2.91 6.68
CA ALA A 32 -6.99 2.21 5.62
C ALA A 32 -5.54 2.00 6.10
N GLN A 33 -5.13 0.75 6.26
CA GLN A 33 -3.72 0.46 6.55
C GLN A 33 -2.92 1.03 5.38
N PRO A 34 -1.95 1.91 5.63
CA PRO A 34 -1.10 2.39 4.55
C PRO A 34 -0.49 1.17 3.88
N ALA A 35 -0.63 1.06 2.57
CA ALA A 35 0.09 0.07 1.80
C ALA A 35 1.57 0.30 2.12
N THR A 36 2.17 -0.58 2.91
CA THR A 36 3.56 -0.43 3.34
C THR A 36 4.42 -0.70 2.12
N GLU A 37 4.68 0.36 1.37
CA GLU A 37 5.70 0.32 0.35
C GLU A 37 7.03 0.05 1.06
N SER A 38 7.64 -1.07 0.73
CA SER A 38 8.95 -1.44 1.26
C SER A 38 10.01 -0.96 0.30
N PHE A 39 11.10 -0.43 0.84
CA PHE A 39 12.25 -0.07 0.04
C PHE A 39 13.55 -0.45 0.75
N GLN A 40 14.60 -0.60 -0.02
CA GLN A 40 15.95 -0.80 0.50
C GLN A 40 16.95 0.07 -0.27
N ASP A 41 17.81 0.72 0.49
CA ASP A 41 18.86 1.60 -0.04
C ASP A 41 20.15 0.85 -0.33
N PHE A 42 20.78 1.21 -1.45
CA PHE A 42 22.04 0.66 -1.93
C PHE A 42 22.97 1.80 -2.40
N GLY A 43 23.31 2.72 -1.49
CA GLY A 43 24.11 3.90 -1.83
C GLY A 43 23.40 4.84 -2.80
N ASN A 44 23.86 4.87 -4.06
CA ASN A 44 23.26 5.72 -5.10
C ASN A 44 21.97 5.17 -5.69
N TYR A 45 21.53 4.00 -5.25
CA TYR A 45 20.32 3.35 -5.72
C TYR A 45 19.37 3.05 -4.57
N SER A 46 18.08 2.97 -4.88
CA SER A 46 17.08 2.35 -4.02
C SER A 46 16.18 1.44 -4.83
N VAL A 47 15.81 0.33 -4.23
CA VAL A 47 14.84 -0.61 -4.79
C VAL A 47 13.57 -0.50 -3.97
N HIS A 48 12.49 -0.10 -4.61
CA HIS A 48 11.15 -0.07 -4.04
C HIS A 48 10.37 -1.29 -4.49
N TYR A 49 9.67 -1.92 -3.59
CA TYR A 49 8.92 -3.14 -3.88
C TYR A 49 7.66 -3.23 -3.04
N ASN A 50 6.61 -3.75 -3.63
CA ASN A 50 5.35 -3.99 -2.94
C ASN A 50 4.66 -5.22 -3.52
N ALA A 51 3.95 -5.95 -2.68
CA ALA A 51 3.12 -7.06 -3.10
C ALA A 51 1.72 -6.91 -2.52
N LEU A 52 0.70 -7.08 -3.34
CA LEU A 52 -0.70 -6.97 -2.94
C LEU A 52 -1.57 -7.93 -3.75
N ARG A 53 -2.74 -8.29 -3.21
CA ARG A 53 -3.72 -9.06 -3.99
C ARG A 53 -4.28 -8.21 -5.13
N THR A 54 -4.48 -8.84 -6.28
CA THR A 54 -4.94 -8.12 -7.48
C THR A 54 -6.38 -7.63 -7.38
N ASP A 55 -7.21 -8.18 -6.49
CA ASP A 55 -8.55 -7.66 -6.22
C ASP A 55 -8.56 -6.33 -5.45
N SER A 56 -7.45 -5.98 -4.80
CA SER A 56 -7.27 -4.67 -4.15
C SER A 56 -7.08 -3.52 -5.15
N LEU A 57 -6.71 -3.82 -6.39
CA LEU A 57 -6.60 -2.82 -7.43
C LEU A 57 -7.98 -2.30 -7.82
N THR A 58 -8.08 -1.02 -8.18
CA THR A 58 -9.29 -0.52 -8.82
C THR A 58 -9.47 -1.15 -10.19
N PRO A 59 -10.71 -1.30 -10.70
CA PRO A 59 -10.94 -1.88 -12.04
C PRO A 59 -10.18 -1.17 -13.16
N ASP A 60 -10.03 0.16 -13.06
CA ASP A 60 -9.34 0.96 -14.07
C ASP A 60 -7.83 0.72 -14.05
N VAL A 61 -7.22 0.68 -12.86
CA VAL A 61 -5.79 0.35 -12.70
C VAL A 61 -5.50 -1.07 -13.18
N ALA A 62 -6.32 -2.05 -12.80
CA ALA A 62 -6.14 -3.42 -13.24
C ALA A 62 -6.22 -3.52 -14.78
N ARG A 63 -7.15 -2.81 -15.40
CA ARG A 63 -7.34 -2.79 -16.86
C ARG A 63 -6.16 -2.14 -17.58
N SER A 64 -5.65 -1.00 -17.06
CA SER A 64 -4.51 -0.29 -17.69
C SER A 64 -3.24 -1.13 -17.70
N TYR A 65 -3.05 -1.99 -16.71
CA TYR A 65 -1.90 -2.90 -16.62
C TYR A 65 -2.18 -4.31 -17.15
N GLY A 66 -3.38 -4.60 -17.67
CA GLY A 66 -3.75 -5.92 -18.17
C GLY A 66 -3.77 -6.99 -17.06
N ILE A 67 -4.10 -6.61 -15.84
CA ILE A 67 -4.12 -7.48 -14.66
C ILE A 67 -5.54 -7.98 -14.42
N GLN A 68 -5.69 -9.29 -14.24
CA GLN A 68 -6.96 -9.87 -13.81
C GLN A 68 -7.11 -9.74 -12.30
N ARG A 69 -8.13 -9.02 -11.85
CA ARG A 69 -8.45 -8.90 -10.42
C ARG A 69 -8.95 -10.24 -9.87
N SER A 70 -8.31 -10.71 -8.81
CA SER A 70 -8.66 -11.98 -8.16
C SER A 70 -8.15 -12.02 -6.73
N SER A 71 -8.91 -12.62 -5.80
CA SER A 71 -8.50 -12.83 -4.42
C SER A 71 -7.41 -13.90 -4.27
N ASN A 72 -7.24 -14.76 -5.27
CA ASN A 72 -6.22 -15.81 -5.28
C ASN A 72 -5.01 -15.48 -6.15
N ARG A 73 -4.79 -14.20 -6.43
CA ARG A 73 -3.65 -13.72 -7.22
C ARG A 73 -2.99 -12.52 -6.54
N VAL A 74 -1.68 -12.56 -6.43
CA VAL A 74 -0.84 -11.50 -5.86
C VAL A 74 -0.01 -10.89 -6.98
N MET A 75 0.02 -9.56 -7.03
CA MET A 75 0.91 -8.78 -7.90
C MET A 75 2.09 -8.29 -7.07
N LEU A 76 3.30 -8.53 -7.55
CA LEU A 76 4.53 -7.90 -7.08
C LEU A 76 4.88 -6.74 -8.03
N THR A 77 5.20 -5.60 -7.45
CA THR A 77 5.73 -4.43 -8.15
C THR A 77 7.14 -4.15 -7.66
N VAL A 78 8.07 -3.90 -8.58
CA VAL A 78 9.44 -3.50 -8.27
C VAL A 78 9.80 -2.27 -9.09
N THR A 79 10.47 -1.29 -8.47
CA THR A 79 10.98 -0.07 -9.12
C THR A 79 12.39 0.20 -8.63
N MET A 80 13.29 0.52 -9.55
CA MET A 80 14.64 0.97 -9.23
C MET A 80 14.74 2.48 -9.40
N LEU A 81 15.31 3.15 -8.40
CA LEU A 81 15.59 4.58 -8.46
C LEU A 81 17.09 4.85 -8.32
N ARG A 82 17.59 5.83 -9.08
CA ARG A 82 18.93 6.40 -8.91
C ARG A 82 18.82 7.70 -8.14
N LYS A 83 19.52 7.82 -7.02
CA LYS A 83 19.56 9.01 -6.18
C LYS A 83 20.55 10.03 -6.75
N GLU A 84 20.11 11.28 -6.84
CA GLU A 84 20.96 12.42 -7.21
C GLU A 84 21.33 13.22 -5.94
N GLY A 85 21.99 12.54 -4.97
CA GLY A 85 22.32 13.10 -3.65
C GLY A 85 21.50 12.46 -2.50
N ALA A 86 21.95 12.68 -1.27
CA ALA A 86 21.45 11.99 -0.07
C ALA A 86 19.98 12.28 0.27
N GLN A 87 19.41 13.37 -0.21
CA GLN A 87 18.02 13.78 0.07
C GLN A 87 17.12 13.74 -1.18
N SER A 88 17.59 13.17 -2.27
CA SER A 88 16.82 13.03 -3.50
C SER A 88 15.83 11.87 -3.40
N ALA A 89 14.59 12.09 -3.84
CA ALA A 89 13.62 11.01 -4.03
C ALA A 89 14.06 9.97 -5.08
N GLY A 90 15.09 10.29 -5.85
CA GLY A 90 15.61 9.45 -6.93
C GLY A 90 14.80 9.56 -8.21
N LYS A 91 15.46 9.19 -9.32
CA LYS A 91 14.81 9.08 -10.64
C LYS A 91 14.68 7.61 -11.02
N PRO A 92 13.53 7.20 -11.58
CA PRO A 92 13.37 5.84 -12.10
C PRO A 92 14.45 5.51 -13.13
N ILE A 93 15.00 4.32 -13.03
CA ILE A 93 16.02 3.83 -13.96
C ILE A 93 15.61 2.46 -14.49
N ASP A 94 16.05 2.18 -15.70
CA ASP A 94 15.85 0.91 -16.35
C ASP A 94 16.86 -0.15 -15.87
N GLY A 95 16.58 -1.42 -16.13
CA GLY A 95 17.47 -2.52 -15.79
C GLY A 95 16.83 -3.89 -16.01
N ALA A 96 17.35 -4.89 -15.35
CA ALA A 96 16.78 -6.22 -15.29
C ALA A 96 16.27 -6.54 -13.89
N VAL A 97 15.10 -7.14 -13.79
CA VAL A 97 14.52 -7.61 -12.52
C VAL A 97 14.17 -9.09 -12.66
N GLU A 98 14.82 -9.90 -11.84
CA GLU A 98 14.57 -11.33 -11.70
C GLU A 98 13.99 -11.60 -10.32
N VAL A 99 13.00 -12.48 -10.22
CA VAL A 99 12.34 -12.82 -8.97
C VAL A 99 12.16 -14.32 -8.86
N SER A 100 12.50 -14.85 -7.69
CA SER A 100 12.09 -16.18 -7.26
C SER A 100 11.01 -16.03 -6.20
N ALA A 101 9.85 -16.63 -6.41
CA ALA A 101 8.74 -16.64 -5.46
C ALA A 101 8.52 -18.05 -4.92
N TYR A 102 8.30 -18.18 -3.61
CA TYR A 102 8.03 -19.47 -2.96
C TYR A 102 7.26 -19.26 -1.65
N ASN A 103 6.64 -20.31 -1.15
CA ASN A 103 6.01 -20.29 0.16
C ASN A 103 6.94 -20.81 1.26
N LEU A 104 6.52 -20.74 2.53
CA LEU A 104 7.35 -21.20 3.65
C LEU A 104 7.65 -22.72 3.62
N ASN A 105 6.89 -23.51 2.88
CA ASN A 105 7.15 -24.92 2.66
C ASN A 105 8.20 -25.18 1.57
N GLY A 106 8.78 -24.08 0.99
CA GLY A 106 9.74 -24.17 -0.09
C GLY A 106 9.13 -24.47 -1.47
N GLN A 107 7.82 -24.43 -1.60
CA GLN A 107 7.14 -24.66 -2.88
C GLN A 107 7.33 -23.43 -3.77
N MET A 108 8.02 -23.64 -4.89
CA MET A 108 8.22 -22.59 -5.90
C MET A 108 6.90 -22.18 -6.57
N LYS A 109 6.74 -20.91 -6.79
CA LYS A 109 5.62 -20.28 -7.50
C LYS A 109 6.13 -19.68 -8.81
N GLY A 110 5.43 -19.94 -9.89
CA GLY A 110 5.78 -19.30 -11.17
C GLY A 110 5.49 -17.79 -11.10
N ILE A 111 6.49 -17.00 -11.42
CA ILE A 111 6.40 -15.55 -11.57
C ILE A 111 7.25 -15.11 -12.75
N GLU A 112 6.68 -14.31 -13.64
CA GLU A 112 7.40 -13.68 -14.75
C GLU A 112 7.28 -12.17 -14.58
N MET A 113 8.43 -11.51 -14.55
CA MET A 113 8.49 -10.06 -14.43
C MET A 113 8.42 -9.42 -15.80
N ARG A 114 7.50 -8.46 -15.97
CA ARG A 114 7.39 -7.65 -17.17
C ARG A 114 7.62 -6.18 -16.86
N ARG A 115 8.34 -5.50 -17.74
CA ARG A 115 8.59 -4.06 -17.65
C ARG A 115 7.37 -3.28 -18.14
N VAL A 116 6.99 -2.24 -17.40
CA VAL A 116 5.93 -1.29 -17.74
C VAL A 116 6.49 0.13 -17.58
N SER A 117 6.22 1.00 -18.54
CA SER A 117 6.56 2.42 -18.48
C SER A 117 5.29 3.26 -18.49
N GLU A 118 5.24 4.24 -17.61
CA GLU A 118 4.14 5.20 -17.51
C GLU A 118 4.72 6.60 -17.28
N GLY A 119 4.72 7.42 -18.34
CA GLY A 119 5.49 8.67 -18.33
C GLY A 119 6.96 8.41 -18.04
N ASP A 120 7.49 9.05 -17.01
CA ASP A 120 8.89 8.86 -16.58
C ASP A 120 9.06 7.68 -15.60
N ALA A 121 7.97 7.06 -15.15
CA ALA A 121 8.03 5.94 -14.22
C ALA A 121 8.30 4.61 -14.96
N ILE A 122 9.10 3.75 -14.32
CA ILE A 122 9.42 2.41 -14.79
C ILE A 122 9.11 1.42 -13.67
N TYR A 123 8.20 0.49 -13.98
CA TYR A 123 7.79 -0.57 -13.06
C TYR A 123 8.11 -1.93 -13.66
N TYR A 124 8.42 -2.87 -12.79
CA TYR A 124 8.48 -4.30 -13.10
C TYR A 124 7.35 -4.98 -12.35
N LEU A 125 6.44 -5.60 -13.07
CA LEU A 125 5.25 -6.25 -12.53
C LEU A 125 5.32 -7.75 -12.76
N GLY A 126 5.02 -8.53 -11.73
CA GLY A 126 4.87 -9.98 -11.82
C GLY A 126 3.66 -10.44 -11.03
N GLU A 127 3.02 -11.51 -11.48
CA GLU A 127 1.86 -12.08 -10.81
C GLU A 127 2.14 -13.50 -10.35
N VAL A 128 1.63 -13.85 -9.18
CA VAL A 128 1.76 -15.19 -8.58
C VAL A 128 0.40 -15.65 -8.05
N SER A 129 0.09 -16.95 -8.20
CA SER A 129 -1.15 -17.51 -7.66
C SER A 129 -0.95 -17.99 -6.22
N ILE A 130 -1.97 -17.78 -5.40
CA ILE A 130 -2.05 -18.25 -4.01
C ILE A 130 -3.29 -19.15 -3.81
N SER A 131 -3.24 -20.01 -2.79
CA SER A 131 -4.37 -20.85 -2.39
C SER A 131 -4.52 -20.81 -0.86
N GLY A 132 -5.71 -20.38 -0.38
CA GLY A 132 -5.95 -20.22 1.05
C GLY A 132 -5.09 -19.15 1.69
N ALA A 133 -4.73 -19.36 2.96
CA ALA A 133 -3.76 -18.53 3.67
C ALA A 133 -2.35 -18.97 3.31
N GLU A 134 -1.53 -18.09 2.77
CA GLU A 134 -0.19 -18.42 2.31
C GLU A 134 0.79 -17.27 2.55
N ILE A 135 1.94 -17.60 3.16
CA ILE A 135 3.04 -16.67 3.28
C ILE A 135 3.94 -16.85 2.06
N LEU A 136 4.06 -15.81 1.25
CA LEU A 136 4.97 -15.75 0.12
C LEU A 136 6.27 -15.08 0.50
N VAL A 137 7.35 -15.64 -0.02
CA VAL A 137 8.69 -15.05 0.00
C VAL A 137 9.09 -14.75 -1.43
N PHE A 138 9.55 -13.53 -1.66
CA PHE A 138 10.09 -13.07 -2.94
C PHE A 138 11.56 -12.72 -2.73
N ASP A 139 12.44 -13.45 -3.40
CA ASP A 139 13.85 -13.09 -3.55
C ASP A 139 13.98 -12.30 -4.86
N ILE A 140 14.25 -11.01 -4.73
CA ILE A 140 14.27 -10.04 -5.81
C ILE A 140 15.73 -9.69 -6.12
N SER A 141 16.12 -9.77 -7.38
CA SER A 141 17.42 -9.41 -7.91
C SER A 141 17.22 -8.32 -8.96
N ALA A 142 17.55 -7.09 -8.61
CA ALA A 142 17.35 -5.92 -9.46
C ALA A 142 18.71 -5.37 -9.92
N THR A 143 18.98 -5.38 -11.23
CA THR A 143 20.25 -4.94 -11.82
C THR A 143 20.01 -3.68 -12.65
N PRO A 144 20.41 -2.49 -12.16
CA PRO A 144 20.30 -1.25 -12.93
C PRO A 144 21.11 -1.32 -14.22
N THR A 145 20.63 -0.68 -15.29
CA THR A 145 21.36 -0.58 -16.55
C THR A 145 22.74 0.05 -16.32
N GLY A 146 23.79 -0.64 -16.79
CA GLY A 146 25.18 -0.24 -16.64
C GLY A 146 25.87 -0.78 -15.39
N GLU A 147 25.14 -1.45 -14.49
CA GLU A 147 25.71 -2.13 -13.34
C GLU A 147 25.87 -3.63 -13.62
N ALA A 148 26.92 -4.24 -13.06
CA ALA A 148 27.16 -5.68 -13.16
C ALA A 148 26.67 -6.45 -11.93
N THR A 149 26.48 -5.75 -10.80
CA THR A 149 26.13 -6.38 -9.54
C THR A 149 24.64 -6.15 -9.23
N PRO A 150 23.85 -7.21 -9.03
CA PRO A 150 22.45 -7.08 -8.69
C PRO A 150 22.26 -6.56 -7.26
N LEU A 151 21.28 -5.70 -7.09
CA LEU A 151 20.74 -5.25 -5.81
C LEU A 151 19.74 -6.30 -5.34
N LYS A 152 20.02 -6.96 -4.22
CA LYS A 152 19.22 -8.08 -3.73
C LYS A 152 18.35 -7.66 -2.57
N VAL A 153 17.06 -7.90 -2.68
CA VAL A 153 16.08 -7.66 -1.61
C VAL A 153 15.22 -8.89 -1.41
N LYS A 154 14.73 -9.04 -0.19
CA LYS A 154 13.79 -10.11 0.17
C LYS A 154 12.52 -9.48 0.75
N LEU A 155 11.37 -9.88 0.22
CA LEU A 155 10.06 -9.56 0.76
C LEU A 155 9.37 -10.82 1.24
N GLN A 156 8.87 -10.81 2.47
CA GLN A 156 8.01 -11.86 3.00
C GLN A 156 6.69 -11.22 3.43
N ARG A 157 5.58 -11.79 2.97
CA ARG A 157 4.24 -11.29 3.31
C ARG A 157 3.21 -12.40 3.30
N GLU A 158 2.26 -12.31 4.23
CA GLU A 158 1.11 -13.20 4.29
C GLU A 158 -0.04 -12.66 3.43
N PHE A 159 -0.71 -13.58 2.73
CA PHE A 159 -1.88 -13.32 1.89
C PHE A 159 -2.97 -14.34 2.19
N PHE A 160 -4.21 -13.91 2.04
CA PHE A 160 -5.39 -14.74 2.25
C PHE A 160 -6.22 -14.75 0.96
N ALA A 161 -6.28 -15.91 0.29
CA ALA A 161 -7.25 -16.14 -0.77
C ALA A 161 -8.64 -16.35 -0.16
N SER A 162 -9.66 -15.74 -0.71
CA SER A 162 -11.06 -15.86 -0.28
C SER A 162 -11.93 -16.47 -1.35
#